data_1bcb57627799a2dda859461e59f7d274
#
_entry.id   1bcb57627799a2dda859461e59f7d274
#
_cell.length_a   1.000
_cell.length_b   1.000
_cell.length_c   1.000
_cell.angle_alpha   90.00
_cell.angle_beta   90.00
_cell.angle_gamma   90.00
#
_symmetry.space_group_name_H-M   'P 1'
#
loop_
_entity.id
_entity.type
_entity.pdbx_description
1 polymer ?
#
loop_
_entity_poly.entity_id
_entity_poly.type
_entity_poly.pdbx_seq_one_letter_code
_entity_poly.pdbx_strand_id
1 'polypeptide(L)'
;GDLSAQLVPAAQMARARVITRERAIVCGQAWVDEVFRQLDPKVVVTWRCADGDAVEANQTLFELSGRARSLLTGERAALNFLQLLSGTATRCRHFADLVEGLPAKLLDTRKTIPGLRIAQKYSVSCGGCHNHRIGLSTPS
;
A
#
# COMPACT_ATOMS: atom_id res chain seq x y z
N GLY A 1 -0.56 -14.61 -10.81
CA GLY A 1 0.26 -14.54 -11.38
C GLY A 1 1.67 -15.07 -11.41
N ASP A 2 1.83 -16.34 -11.27
CA ASP A 2 3.17 -16.91 -11.32
C ASP A 2 3.60 -17.28 -12.71
N LEU A 3 2.82 -16.90 -13.69
CA LEU A 3 3.26 -17.15 -15.02
C LEU A 3 4.51 -16.39 -15.25
N SER A 4 5.47 -17.10 -15.80
CA SER A 4 6.73 -16.48 -16.10
C SER A 4 6.51 -15.31 -17.07
N ALA A 5 7.00 -14.14 -16.70
CA ALA A 5 6.98 -12.99 -17.58
C ALA A 5 7.76 -13.27 -18.86
N GLN A 6 8.65 -14.26 -18.84
CA GLN A 6 9.45 -14.66 -20.00
C GLN A 6 8.61 -15.32 -21.08
N LEU A 7 7.45 -15.88 -20.73
CA LEU A 7 6.57 -16.52 -21.71
C LEU A 7 5.69 -15.52 -22.45
N VAL A 8 5.70 -14.26 -22.05
CA VAL A 8 4.88 -13.22 -22.65
C VAL A 8 5.71 -12.42 -23.64
N PRO A 9 5.25 -12.21 -24.88
CA PRO A 9 5.97 -11.37 -25.83
C PRO A 9 6.22 -9.98 -25.26
N ALA A 10 7.42 -9.47 -25.48
CA ALA A 10 7.84 -8.21 -24.86
C ALA A 10 6.95 -7.02 -25.25
N ALA A 11 6.41 -7.03 -26.47
CA ALA A 11 5.63 -5.91 -26.97
C ALA A 11 4.12 -6.04 -26.71
N GLN A 12 3.68 -7.16 -26.13
CA GLN A 12 2.25 -7.36 -25.90
C GLN A 12 1.74 -6.40 -24.84
N MET A 13 0.71 -5.64 -25.19
CA MET A 13 0.05 -4.73 -24.25
C MET A 13 -1.03 -5.45 -23.48
N ALA A 14 -1.26 -5.03 -22.25
CA ALA A 14 -2.24 -5.64 -21.38
C ALA A 14 -2.81 -4.61 -20.42
N ARG A 15 -3.90 -4.99 -19.78
CA ARG A 15 -4.50 -4.24 -18.68
C ARG A 15 -4.75 -5.19 -17.52
N ALA A 16 -4.64 -4.65 -16.33
CA ALA A 16 -4.90 -5.40 -15.12
C ALA A 16 -5.67 -4.53 -14.14
N ARG A 17 -6.41 -5.16 -13.27
CA ARG A 17 -7.16 -4.48 -12.23
C ARG A 17 -6.82 -5.15 -10.91
N VAL A 18 -6.49 -4.34 -9.91
CA VAL A 18 -6.19 -4.83 -8.56
C VAL A 18 -7.36 -4.52 -7.66
N ILE A 19 -7.89 -5.54 -7.03
CA ILE A 19 -9.01 -5.42 -6.10
C ILE A 19 -8.55 -5.87 -4.71
N THR A 20 -9.24 -5.39 -3.68
CA THR A 20 -9.06 -5.93 -2.34
C THR A 20 -10.06 -7.05 -2.11
N ARG A 21 -9.65 -8.07 -1.35
CA ARG A 21 -10.56 -9.17 -0.98
C ARG A 21 -11.27 -8.90 0.34
N GLU A 22 -10.77 -7.95 1.11
CA GLU A 22 -11.28 -7.66 2.44
C GLU A 22 -11.40 -6.16 2.61
N ARG A 23 -12.20 -5.75 3.59
CA ARG A 23 -12.22 -4.36 4.02
C ARG A 23 -10.84 -3.99 4.53
N ALA A 24 -10.39 -2.80 4.21
CA ALA A 24 -9.06 -2.36 4.59
C ALA A 24 -8.93 -0.84 4.53
N ILE A 25 -7.88 -0.34 5.16
CA ILE A 25 -7.41 1.04 4.96
C ILE A 25 -6.27 0.96 3.96
N VAL A 26 -6.40 1.65 2.85
CA VAL A 26 -5.40 1.63 1.79
C VAL A 26 -4.18 2.44 2.20
N CYS A 27 -3.00 1.89 1.95
CA CYS A 27 -1.76 2.60 2.16
C CYS A 27 -0.68 2.04 1.24
N GLY A 28 0.12 2.92 0.62
CA GLY A 28 1.26 2.50 -0.17
C GLY A 28 1.21 2.93 -1.62
N GLN A 29 0.37 3.89 -1.97
CA GLN A 29 0.23 4.35 -3.36
C GLN A 29 1.57 4.75 -3.97
N ALA A 30 2.35 5.55 -3.25
CA ALA A 30 3.64 6.03 -3.76
C ALA A 30 4.62 4.89 -4.00
N TRP A 31 4.59 3.86 -3.17
CA TRP A 31 5.48 2.70 -3.32
C TRP A 31 5.10 1.87 -4.55
N VAL A 32 3.81 1.67 -4.78
CA VAL A 32 3.34 0.98 -5.98
C VAL A 32 3.75 1.76 -7.23
N ASP A 33 3.51 3.05 -7.23
CA ASP A 33 3.87 3.91 -8.36
C ASP A 33 5.36 3.85 -8.64
N GLU A 34 6.18 3.86 -7.61
CA GLU A 34 7.63 3.81 -7.76
C GLU A 34 8.13 2.50 -8.33
N VAL A 35 7.51 1.38 -7.94
CA VAL A 35 7.88 0.08 -8.49
C VAL A 35 7.74 0.08 -10.00
N PHE A 36 6.59 0.55 -10.49
CA PHE A 36 6.37 0.56 -11.94
C PHE A 36 7.19 1.63 -12.64
N ARG A 37 7.40 2.78 -12.00
CA ARG A 37 8.25 3.80 -12.59
C ARG A 37 9.67 3.28 -12.83
N GLN A 38 10.21 2.52 -11.91
CA GLN A 38 11.56 1.97 -12.04
C GLN A 38 11.63 0.83 -13.05
N LEU A 39 10.57 0.03 -13.14
CA LEU A 39 10.54 -1.09 -14.06
C LEU A 39 10.28 -0.67 -15.50
N ASP A 40 9.28 0.16 -15.69
CA ASP A 40 8.84 0.57 -17.02
C ASP A 40 8.01 1.86 -16.88
N PRO A 41 8.61 3.03 -17.13
CA PRO A 41 7.90 4.31 -16.97
C PRO A 41 6.68 4.46 -17.87
N LYS A 42 6.53 3.61 -18.89
CA LYS A 42 5.37 3.67 -19.79
C LYS A 42 4.13 2.99 -19.20
N VAL A 43 4.27 2.24 -18.10
CA VAL A 43 3.12 1.66 -17.42
C VAL A 43 2.29 2.80 -16.81
N VAL A 44 0.99 2.76 -17.06
CA VAL A 44 0.06 3.72 -16.49
C VAL A 44 -0.64 3.08 -15.31
N VAL A 45 -0.55 3.73 -14.15
CA VAL A 45 -1.24 3.30 -12.93
C VAL A 45 -2.36 4.29 -12.66
N THR A 46 -3.58 3.81 -12.68
CA THR A 46 -4.76 4.65 -12.44
C THR A 46 -5.39 4.26 -11.12
N TRP A 47 -5.26 5.11 -10.12
CA TRP A 47 -5.78 4.85 -8.78
C TRP A 47 -7.26 5.19 -8.69
N ARG A 48 -8.01 4.32 -7.98
CA ARG A 48 -9.43 4.52 -7.72
C ARG A 48 -9.71 4.86 -6.27
N CYS A 49 -8.67 4.93 -5.47
CA CYS A 49 -8.74 5.30 -4.06
C CYS A 49 -7.45 5.99 -3.68
N ALA A 50 -7.40 6.56 -2.50
CA ALA A 50 -6.22 7.26 -1.99
C ALA A 50 -5.78 6.61 -0.68
N ASP A 51 -4.53 6.87 -0.31
CA ASP A 51 -4.01 6.41 0.97
C ASP A 51 -4.86 6.97 2.11
N GLY A 52 -5.18 6.11 3.07
CA GLY A 52 -6.05 6.47 4.18
C GLY A 52 -7.52 6.16 3.94
N ASP A 53 -7.91 5.87 2.70
CA ASP A 53 -9.30 5.53 2.40
C ASP A 53 -9.66 4.16 2.97
N ALA A 54 -10.88 4.07 3.51
CA ALA A 54 -11.47 2.80 3.87
C ALA A 54 -12.13 2.20 2.63
N VAL A 55 -11.75 1.00 2.26
CA VAL A 55 -12.29 0.32 1.10
C VAL A 55 -13.01 -0.95 1.50
N GLU A 56 -14.01 -1.34 0.71
CA GLU A 56 -14.80 -2.53 0.96
C GLU A 56 -14.27 -3.72 0.15
N ALA A 57 -14.68 -4.91 0.54
CA ALA A 57 -14.30 -6.11 -0.19
C ALA A 57 -14.71 -6.02 -1.66
N ASN A 58 -13.84 -6.48 -2.53
CA ASN A 58 -14.03 -6.52 -3.99
C ASN A 58 -13.99 -5.14 -4.65
N GLN A 59 -13.63 -4.10 -3.92
CA GLN A 59 -13.47 -2.78 -4.50
C GLN A 59 -12.18 -2.71 -5.31
N THR A 60 -12.23 -2.07 -6.46
CA THR A 60 -11.04 -1.82 -7.27
C THR A 60 -10.18 -0.75 -6.61
N LEU A 61 -8.92 -1.08 -6.41
CA LEU A 61 -7.95 -0.15 -5.83
C LEU A 61 -7.25 0.67 -6.91
N PHE A 62 -6.74 0.01 -7.91
CA PHE A 62 -6.11 0.66 -9.05
C PHE A 62 -6.13 -0.25 -10.27
N GLU A 63 -5.86 0.37 -11.41
CA GLU A 63 -5.78 -0.32 -12.69
C GLU A 63 -4.43 -0.06 -13.31
N LEU A 64 -3.92 -1.04 -14.05
CA LEU A 64 -2.64 -0.97 -14.73
C LEU A 64 -2.86 -1.12 -16.23
N SER A 65 -2.09 -0.38 -16.99
CA SER A 65 -2.07 -0.49 -18.45
C SER A 65 -0.63 -0.37 -18.92
N GLY A 66 -0.20 -1.29 -19.77
CA GLY A 66 1.16 -1.28 -20.27
C GLY A 66 1.54 -2.62 -20.85
N ARG A 67 2.84 -2.81 -21.04
CA ARG A 67 3.32 -4.08 -21.55
C ARG A 67 3.08 -5.18 -20.53
N ALA A 68 2.53 -6.31 -21.00
CA ALA A 68 2.17 -7.41 -20.13
C ALA A 68 3.36 -7.89 -19.31
N ARG A 69 4.54 -7.94 -19.90
CA ARG A 69 5.76 -8.37 -19.18
C ARG A 69 6.07 -7.44 -18.01
N SER A 70 5.94 -6.14 -18.22
CA SER A 70 6.18 -5.16 -17.16
C SER A 70 5.17 -5.30 -16.03
N LEU A 71 3.90 -5.52 -16.38
CA LEU A 71 2.84 -5.71 -15.38
C LEU A 71 3.11 -6.96 -14.54
N LEU A 72 3.45 -8.07 -15.18
CA LEU A 72 3.73 -9.32 -14.48
C LEU A 72 4.97 -9.19 -13.58
N THR A 73 6.02 -8.55 -14.08
CA THR A 73 7.26 -8.39 -13.33
C THR A 73 7.06 -7.51 -12.10
N GLY A 74 6.28 -6.44 -12.23
CA GLY A 74 6.08 -5.49 -11.13
C GLY A 74 5.01 -5.89 -10.13
N GLU A 75 4.11 -6.79 -10.52
CA GLU A 75 2.95 -7.12 -9.71
C GLU A 75 3.32 -7.56 -8.30
N ARG A 76 4.24 -8.51 -8.19
CA ARG A 76 4.57 -9.08 -6.88
C ARG A 76 5.11 -8.04 -5.93
N ALA A 77 6.07 -7.23 -6.37
CA ALA A 77 6.66 -6.22 -5.51
C ALA A 77 5.63 -5.16 -5.12
N ALA A 78 4.83 -4.71 -6.09
CA ALA A 78 3.81 -3.69 -5.82
C ALA A 78 2.78 -4.20 -4.82
N LEU A 79 2.28 -5.43 -5.01
CA LEU A 79 1.29 -6.00 -4.11
C LEU A 79 1.87 -6.27 -2.73
N ASN A 80 3.14 -6.67 -2.64
CA ASN A 80 3.78 -6.87 -1.34
C ASN A 80 3.82 -5.58 -0.55
N PHE A 81 4.21 -4.46 -1.16
CA PHE A 81 4.17 -3.17 -0.48
C PHE A 81 2.76 -2.79 -0.06
N LEU A 82 1.83 -2.91 -0.98
CA LEU A 82 0.44 -2.51 -0.71
C LEU A 82 -0.16 -3.34 0.42
N GLN A 83 0.05 -4.64 0.42
CA GLN A 83 -0.47 -5.52 1.46
C GLN A 83 0.18 -5.24 2.82
N LEU A 84 1.48 -5.06 2.85
CA LEU A 84 2.20 -4.78 4.10
C LEU A 84 1.74 -3.46 4.71
N LEU A 85 1.73 -2.40 3.92
CA LEU A 85 1.43 -1.07 4.42
C LEU A 85 -0.07 -0.92 4.73
N SER A 86 -0.94 -1.45 3.88
CA SER A 86 -2.38 -1.43 4.13
C SER A 86 -2.74 -2.29 5.33
N GLY A 87 -2.06 -3.42 5.52
CA GLY A 87 -2.27 -4.24 6.71
C GLY A 87 -1.93 -3.50 7.99
N THR A 88 -0.82 -2.78 8.02
CA THR A 88 -0.44 -1.97 9.16
C THR A 88 -1.45 -0.85 9.39
N ALA A 89 -1.83 -0.13 8.34
CA ALA A 89 -2.80 0.95 8.45
C ALA A 89 -4.16 0.45 8.95
N THR A 90 -4.58 -0.70 8.46
CA THR A 90 -5.86 -1.30 8.86
C THR A 90 -5.85 -1.66 10.34
N ARG A 91 -4.77 -2.29 10.81
CA ARG A 91 -4.64 -2.63 12.23
C ARG A 91 -4.60 -1.38 13.10
N CYS A 92 -3.88 -0.36 12.66
CA CYS A 92 -3.81 0.90 13.39
C CYS A 92 -5.18 1.57 13.47
N ARG A 93 -5.93 1.58 12.40
CA ARG A 93 -7.28 2.16 12.42
C ARG A 93 -8.18 1.39 13.38
N HIS A 94 -8.09 0.08 13.38
CA HIS A 94 -8.87 -0.75 14.27
C HIS A 94 -8.57 -0.41 15.74
N PHE A 95 -7.29 -0.33 16.11
CA PHE A 95 -6.92 0.01 17.48
C PHE A 95 -7.25 1.46 17.82
N ALA A 96 -7.08 2.38 16.88
CA ALA A 96 -7.44 3.77 17.11
C ALA A 96 -8.93 3.90 17.42
N ASP A 97 -9.77 3.17 16.71
CA ASP A 97 -11.21 3.17 16.96
C ASP A 97 -11.53 2.61 18.33
N LEU A 98 -10.81 1.57 18.76
CA LEU A 98 -11.02 0.95 20.07
C LEU A 98 -10.69 1.89 21.22
N VAL A 99 -9.72 2.78 21.04
CA VAL A 99 -9.29 3.69 22.10
C VAL A 99 -9.86 5.10 21.92
N GLU A 100 -10.74 5.29 20.96
CA GLU A 100 -11.37 6.57 20.73
C GLU A 100 -12.13 6.99 21.99
N GLY A 101 -11.95 8.25 22.39
CA GLY A 101 -12.57 8.77 23.59
C GLY A 101 -11.81 8.49 24.86
N LEU A 102 -10.77 7.67 24.82
CA LEU A 102 -9.93 7.42 25.97
C LEU A 102 -8.79 8.45 26.03
N PRO A 103 -8.24 8.70 27.23
CA PRO A 103 -7.13 9.63 27.33
C PRO A 103 -5.82 9.12 26.74
N ALA A 104 -5.77 7.83 26.40
CA ALA A 104 -4.57 7.22 25.83
C ALA A 104 -4.53 7.42 24.32
N LYS A 105 -3.33 7.43 23.77
CA LYS A 105 -3.10 7.48 22.32
C LYS A 105 -2.21 6.32 21.90
N LEU A 106 -2.45 5.80 20.70
CA LEU A 106 -1.63 4.74 20.15
C LEU A 106 -0.39 5.35 19.50
N LEU A 107 0.75 4.76 19.80
CA LEU A 107 2.03 5.16 19.23
C LEU A 107 2.63 3.95 18.53
N ASP A 108 3.35 4.18 17.43
CA ASP A 108 4.06 3.09 16.80
C ASP A 108 5.24 2.66 17.68
N THR A 109 5.77 1.50 17.37
CA THR A 109 6.99 1.04 18.02
C THR A 109 8.16 1.23 17.07
N ARG A 110 9.38 1.09 17.59
CA ARG A 110 10.56 1.14 16.76
C ARG A 110 10.88 -0.20 16.11
N LYS A 111 10.09 -1.21 16.41
CA LYS A 111 10.29 -2.54 15.86
C LYS A 111 9.67 -2.59 14.48
N THR A 112 10.48 -2.27 13.48
CA THR A 112 10.06 -2.25 12.08
C THR A 112 10.87 -3.25 11.30
N ILE A 113 10.37 -3.62 10.13
CA ILE A 113 11.11 -4.45 9.21
C ILE A 113 12.31 -3.64 8.70
N PRO A 114 13.51 -4.18 8.77
CA PRO A 114 14.70 -3.44 8.30
C PRO A 114 14.50 -2.93 6.87
N GLY A 115 14.86 -1.67 6.67
CA GLY A 115 14.73 -1.02 5.37
C GLY A 115 13.36 -0.45 5.07
N LEU A 116 12.36 -0.71 5.91
CA LEU A 116 10.99 -0.25 5.68
C LEU A 116 10.46 0.67 6.79
N ARG A 117 11.35 1.24 7.58
CA ARG A 117 10.91 2.06 8.71
C ARG A 117 10.04 3.25 8.30
N ILE A 118 10.46 3.98 7.28
CA ILE A 118 9.72 5.15 6.83
C ILE A 118 8.34 4.74 6.31
N ALA A 119 8.29 3.67 5.52
CA ALA A 119 7.03 3.18 4.97
C ALA A 119 6.07 2.74 6.06
N GLN A 120 6.58 2.02 7.07
CA GLN A 120 5.74 1.55 8.17
C GLN A 120 5.26 2.71 9.04
N LYS A 121 6.11 3.70 9.29
CA LYS A 121 5.68 4.89 10.03
C LYS A 121 4.60 5.66 9.27
N TYR A 122 4.73 5.74 7.97
CA TYR A 122 3.71 6.37 7.14
C TYR A 122 2.39 5.61 7.25
N SER A 123 2.43 4.27 7.20
CA SER A 123 1.20 3.48 7.27
C SER A 123 0.54 3.59 8.65
N VAL A 124 1.30 3.74 9.71
CA VAL A 124 0.75 4.01 11.04
C VAL A 124 -0.03 5.31 11.02
N SER A 125 0.52 6.35 10.39
CA SER A 125 -0.19 7.62 10.26
C SER A 125 -1.46 7.50 9.44
N CYS A 126 -1.43 6.74 8.34
CA CYS A 126 -2.62 6.50 7.52
C CYS A 126 -3.72 5.80 8.33
N GLY A 127 -3.34 4.93 9.26
CA GLY A 127 -4.29 4.26 10.13
C GLY A 127 -4.81 5.11 11.28
N GLY A 128 -4.26 6.32 11.48
CA GLY A 128 -4.71 7.21 12.54
C GLY A 128 -3.97 7.05 13.85
N CYS A 129 -2.84 6.34 13.86
CA CYS A 129 -1.99 6.21 15.04
C CYS A 129 -0.87 7.25 15.01
N HIS A 130 -0.29 7.52 16.16
CA HIS A 130 0.81 8.47 16.26
C HIS A 130 2.15 7.74 16.15
N ASN A 131 3.10 8.38 15.50
CA ASN A 131 4.45 7.83 15.39
C ASN A 131 5.23 8.10 16.66
N HIS A 132 5.96 7.08 17.11
CA HIS A 132 6.65 7.15 18.40
C HIS A 132 7.73 8.23 18.45
N ARG A 133 8.47 8.46 17.36
CA ARG A 133 9.57 9.40 17.37
C ARG A 133 9.41 10.59 16.47
N ILE A 134 8.52 10.52 15.53
CA ILE A 134 8.24 11.66 14.68
C ILE A 134 7.27 12.54 15.44
N GLY A 135 7.56 13.81 15.48
CA GLY A 135 6.71 14.70 16.23
C GLY A 135 6.85 14.51 17.72
N LEU A 136 8.06 14.57 18.17
CA LEU A 136 8.37 14.45 19.58
C LEU A 136 7.46 15.27 20.48
N SER A 137 6.97 16.33 19.97
CA SER A 137 6.28 17.31 20.77
C SER A 137 4.80 17.25 20.66
N THR A 138 4.24 16.31 19.92
CA THR A 138 2.83 16.41 19.65
C THR A 138 2.06 15.18 19.98
N PRO A 139 1.80 15.01 21.19
CA PRO A 139 0.84 14.03 21.61
C PRO A 139 -0.59 14.46 21.37
N SER A 140 -0.83 15.58 20.85
CA SER A 140 -2.20 16.05 20.69
C SER A 140 -2.95 15.37 19.55
#